data_5262bc254fd0538a8f6c7a2b387474ee
#
_entry.id   5262bc254fd0538a8f6c7a2b387474ee
#
_cell.length_a   1.000
_cell.length_b   1.000
_cell.length_c   1.000
_cell.angle_alpha   90.00
_cell.angle_beta   90.00
_cell.angle_gamma   90.00
#
_symmetry.space_group_name_H-M   'P 1'
#
loop_
_entity.id
_entity.type
_entity.pdbx_description
1 polymer ?
#
loop_
_entity_poly.entity_id
_entity_poly.type
_entity_poly.pdbx_seq_one_letter_code
_entity_poly.pdbx_strand_id
1 'polypeptide(L)'
;MTDDSAFKRQVRARMAETGEKYTVARRIVIEDAAIRAMLHSDMEPAGILRIEIERAQDQVRVDIYSTRPGIVIGHRGAEADQIRANLAELTGTRVGLYIFEVRGPN
;
A
#
# COMPACT_ATOMS: atom_id res chain seq x y z
N MET A 1 -10.50 -22.27 10.00
CA MET A 1 -11.66 -21.47 9.62
C MET A 1 -11.30 -19.99 9.66
N THR A 2 -11.65 -19.31 8.61
CA THR A 2 -11.33 -17.90 8.53
C THR A 2 -12.32 -17.08 9.36
N ASP A 3 -11.78 -16.23 10.22
CA ASP A 3 -12.61 -15.33 11.02
C ASP A 3 -12.81 -14.03 10.24
N ASP A 4 -14.03 -13.79 9.79
CA ASP A 4 -14.35 -12.58 9.02
C ASP A 4 -14.60 -11.36 9.91
N SER A 5 -14.57 -11.52 11.22
CA SER A 5 -14.91 -10.42 12.15
C SER A 5 -13.95 -9.24 12.00
N ALA A 6 -12.65 -9.52 11.92
CA ALA A 6 -11.65 -8.47 11.77
C ALA A 6 -11.81 -7.74 10.44
N PHE A 7 -12.05 -8.48 9.39
CA PHE A 7 -12.27 -7.90 8.06
C PHE A 7 -13.53 -7.01 8.06
N LYS A 8 -14.62 -7.52 8.62
CA LYS A 8 -15.86 -6.75 8.68
C LYS A 8 -15.71 -5.48 9.51
N ARG A 9 -14.93 -5.56 10.61
CA ARG A 9 -14.65 -4.38 11.42
C ARG A 9 -13.87 -3.34 10.64
N GLN A 10 -12.89 -3.78 9.84
CA GLN A 10 -12.10 -2.87 9.00
C GLN A 10 -12.99 -2.16 7.98
N VAL A 11 -13.89 -2.92 7.33
CA VAL A 11 -14.79 -2.34 6.35
C VAL A 11 -15.72 -1.32 7.00
N ARG A 12 -16.29 -1.65 8.15
CA ARG A 12 -17.18 -0.75 8.88
C ARG A 12 -16.46 0.51 9.35
N ALA A 13 -15.22 0.34 9.84
CA ALA A 13 -14.41 1.47 10.27
C ALA A 13 -14.16 2.43 9.13
N ARG A 14 -13.85 1.89 7.94
CA ARG A 14 -13.65 2.74 6.77
C ARG A 14 -14.93 3.44 6.37
N MET A 15 -16.07 2.76 6.41
CA MET A 15 -17.36 3.36 6.12
C MET A 15 -17.63 4.55 7.05
N ALA A 16 -17.37 4.36 8.34
CA ALA A 16 -17.58 5.41 9.33
C ALA A 16 -16.66 6.60 9.09
N GLU A 17 -15.43 6.35 8.66
CA GLU A 17 -14.43 7.38 8.45
C GLU A 17 -14.65 8.15 7.14
N THR A 18 -15.06 7.47 6.08
CA THR A 18 -15.13 8.04 4.74
C THR A 18 -16.54 8.34 4.27
N GLY A 19 -17.55 7.72 4.85
CA GLY A 19 -18.93 7.81 4.37
C GLY A 19 -19.20 6.94 3.15
N GLU A 20 -18.26 6.09 2.76
CA GLU A 20 -18.43 5.21 1.61
C GLU A 20 -19.47 4.14 1.86
N LYS A 21 -20.11 3.67 0.78
CA LYS A 21 -21.00 2.52 0.85
C LYS A 21 -20.20 1.26 1.12
N TYR A 22 -20.85 0.26 1.68
CA TYR A 22 -20.21 -1.01 2.05
C TYR A 22 -19.43 -1.63 0.89
N THR A 23 -20.03 -1.70 -0.30
CA THR A 23 -19.37 -2.33 -1.45
C THR A 23 -18.08 -1.60 -1.84
N VAL A 24 -18.07 -0.29 -1.76
CA VAL A 24 -16.88 0.51 -2.07
C VAL A 24 -15.84 0.32 -0.98
N ALA A 25 -16.24 0.44 0.28
CA ALA A 25 -15.32 0.27 1.41
C ALA A 25 -14.70 -1.12 1.41
N ARG A 26 -15.50 -2.16 1.14
CA ARG A 26 -15.01 -3.53 1.07
C ARG A 26 -13.96 -3.69 -0.01
N ARG A 27 -14.23 -3.17 -1.21
CA ARG A 27 -13.28 -3.25 -2.33
C ARG A 27 -11.95 -2.59 -1.97
N ILE A 28 -12.01 -1.43 -1.32
CA ILE A 28 -10.80 -0.69 -0.97
C ILE A 28 -10.01 -1.39 0.12
N VAL A 29 -10.68 -1.94 1.13
CA VAL A 29 -9.99 -2.69 2.19
C VAL A 29 -9.27 -3.90 1.59
N ILE A 30 -9.92 -4.61 0.67
CA ILE A 30 -9.30 -5.75 -0.02
C ILE A 30 -8.10 -5.29 -0.84
N GLU A 31 -8.24 -4.21 -1.59
CA GLU A 31 -7.18 -3.69 -2.45
C GLU A 31 -5.99 -3.22 -1.64
N ASP A 32 -6.24 -2.52 -0.53
CA ASP A 32 -5.17 -2.06 0.35
C ASP A 32 -4.39 -3.24 0.94
N ALA A 33 -5.10 -4.30 1.32
CA ALA A 33 -4.45 -5.51 1.82
C ALA A 33 -3.58 -6.16 0.74
N ALA A 34 -4.05 -6.17 -0.50
CA ALA A 34 -3.30 -6.73 -1.62
C ALA A 34 -2.04 -5.89 -1.91
N ILE A 35 -2.16 -4.58 -1.84
CA ILE A 35 -1.01 -3.68 -2.01
C ILE A 35 0.06 -3.99 -0.97
N ARG A 36 -0.33 -4.07 0.30
CA ARG A 36 0.60 -4.34 1.38
C ARG A 36 1.25 -5.71 1.26
N ALA A 37 0.46 -6.72 0.91
CA ALA A 37 0.98 -8.07 0.74
C ALA A 37 2.00 -8.14 -0.39
N MET A 38 1.72 -7.50 -1.52
CA MET A 38 2.63 -7.47 -2.65
C MET A 38 3.95 -6.79 -2.28
N LEU A 39 3.88 -5.65 -1.62
CA LEU A 39 5.08 -4.89 -1.26
C LEU A 39 5.92 -5.63 -0.24
N HIS A 40 5.31 -6.22 0.76
CA HIS A 40 6.06 -6.98 1.77
C HIS A 40 6.67 -8.24 1.18
N SER A 41 5.99 -8.91 0.28
CA SER A 41 6.50 -10.11 -0.37
C SER A 41 7.67 -9.80 -1.29
N ASP A 42 7.51 -8.78 -2.14
CA ASP A 42 8.50 -8.47 -3.17
C ASP A 42 9.71 -7.73 -2.61
N MET A 43 9.52 -6.98 -1.52
CA MET A 43 10.53 -6.07 -0.99
C MET A 43 10.97 -6.44 0.43
N GLU A 44 10.91 -7.72 0.78
CA GLU A 44 11.30 -8.17 2.11
C GLU A 44 12.70 -7.67 2.53
N PRO A 45 13.73 -7.76 1.67
CA PRO A 45 15.06 -7.29 2.06
C PRO A 45 15.17 -5.78 2.30
N ALA A 46 14.19 -5.01 1.86
CA ALA A 46 14.23 -3.55 2.00
C ALA A 46 13.90 -3.06 3.40
N GLY A 47 13.45 -3.94 4.29
CA GLY A 47 13.12 -3.54 5.65
C GLY A 47 11.99 -2.53 5.68
N ILE A 48 10.86 -2.88 5.06
CA ILE A 48 9.70 -2.00 5.05
C ILE A 48 9.05 -2.02 6.43
N LEU A 49 8.94 -0.85 7.04
CA LEU A 49 8.37 -0.70 8.38
C LEU A 49 6.91 -0.28 8.33
N ARG A 50 6.55 0.51 7.34
CA ARG A 50 5.19 1.05 7.26
C ARG A 50 4.86 1.36 5.81
N ILE A 51 3.61 1.16 5.46
CA ILE A 51 3.06 1.53 4.16
C ILE A 51 1.80 2.34 4.43
N GLU A 52 1.74 3.54 3.89
CA GLU A 52 0.57 4.40 3.99
C GLU A 52 -0.04 4.56 2.62
N ILE A 53 -1.36 4.45 2.54
CA ILE A 53 -2.09 4.50 1.29
C ILE A 53 -3.12 5.60 1.40
N GLU A 54 -3.05 6.57 0.51
CA GLU A 54 -4.04 7.63 0.41
C GLU A 54 -4.69 7.58 -0.96
N ARG A 55 -5.98 7.84 -0.98
CA ARG A 55 -6.75 7.77 -2.22
C ARG A 55 -7.35 9.12 -2.54
N ALA A 56 -7.11 9.59 -3.76
CA ALA A 56 -7.80 10.71 -4.34
C ALA A 56 -8.75 10.18 -5.41
N GLN A 57 -9.48 11.07 -6.05
CA GLN A 57 -10.50 10.69 -7.02
C GLN A 57 -9.93 9.89 -8.20
N ASP A 58 -8.73 10.25 -8.65
CA ASP A 58 -8.13 9.68 -9.87
C ASP A 58 -6.74 9.12 -9.64
N GLN A 59 -6.35 8.96 -8.39
CA GLN A 59 -4.98 8.57 -8.06
C GLN A 59 -4.92 7.89 -6.71
N VAL A 60 -4.03 6.92 -6.60
CA VAL A 60 -3.67 6.29 -5.33
C VAL A 60 -2.24 6.68 -5.01
N ARG A 61 -2.02 7.19 -3.81
CA ARG A 61 -0.68 7.51 -3.34
C ARG A 61 -0.23 6.43 -2.35
N VAL A 62 0.95 5.88 -2.58
CA VAL A 62 1.54 4.87 -1.71
C VAL A 62 2.86 5.39 -1.17
N ASP A 63 2.95 5.49 0.15
CA ASP A 63 4.16 5.92 0.84
C ASP A 63 4.78 4.70 1.51
N ILE A 64 6.03 4.43 1.17
CA ILE A 64 6.79 3.31 1.73
C ILE A 64 7.85 3.85 2.67
N TYR A 65 7.83 3.41 3.91
CA TYR A 65 8.82 3.76 4.92
C TYR A 65 9.75 2.57 5.11
N SER A 66 11.02 2.75 4.77
CA SER A 66 11.98 1.65 4.66
C SER A 66 13.29 2.02 5.34
N THR A 67 13.94 1.03 5.96
CA THR A 67 15.28 1.21 6.49
C THR A 67 16.34 1.15 5.40
N ARG A 68 15.99 0.59 4.23
CA ARG A 68 16.90 0.44 3.09
C ARG A 68 16.23 0.92 1.81
N PRO A 69 15.99 2.22 1.69
CA PRO A 69 15.24 2.74 0.54
C PRO A 69 15.92 2.48 -0.80
N GLY A 70 17.25 2.32 -0.80
CA GLY A 70 17.97 2.01 -2.04
C GLY A 70 17.53 0.70 -2.68
N ILE A 71 17.10 -0.28 -1.89
CA ILE A 71 16.59 -1.54 -2.43
C ILE A 71 15.25 -1.32 -3.11
N VAL A 72 14.39 -0.49 -2.52
CA VAL A 72 13.08 -0.18 -3.11
C VAL A 72 13.25 0.60 -4.41
N ILE A 73 14.16 1.58 -4.41
CA ILE A 73 14.40 2.42 -5.58
C ILE A 73 15.06 1.61 -6.71
N GLY A 74 16.05 0.79 -6.34
CA GLY A 74 16.79 -0.02 -7.30
C GLY A 74 17.75 0.78 -8.15
N HIS A 75 18.38 0.12 -9.10
CA HIS A 75 19.38 0.74 -9.96
C HIS A 75 18.68 1.74 -10.88
N ARG A 76 19.06 3.01 -10.78
CA ARG A 76 18.48 4.10 -11.58
C ARG A 76 16.96 4.20 -11.48
N GLY A 77 16.41 3.79 -10.35
CA GLY A 77 14.97 3.85 -10.14
C GLY A 77 14.18 2.74 -10.81
N ALA A 78 14.84 1.75 -11.39
CA ALA A 78 14.14 0.69 -12.14
C ALA A 78 13.19 -0.13 -11.28
N GLU A 79 13.57 -0.43 -10.04
CA GLU A 79 12.72 -1.20 -9.14
C GLU A 79 11.48 -0.41 -8.75
N ALA A 80 11.66 0.87 -8.40
CA ALA A 80 10.54 1.74 -8.06
C ALA A 80 9.58 1.89 -9.24
N ASP A 81 10.11 2.02 -10.45
CA ASP A 81 9.28 2.11 -11.65
C ASP A 81 8.45 0.84 -11.85
N GLN A 82 9.06 -0.31 -11.62
CA GLN A 82 8.36 -1.59 -11.75
C GLN A 82 7.28 -1.74 -10.68
N ILE A 83 7.58 -1.37 -9.45
CA ILE A 83 6.61 -1.39 -8.36
C ILE A 83 5.42 -0.50 -8.70
N ARG A 84 5.68 0.71 -9.15
CA ARG A 84 4.62 1.64 -9.51
C ARG A 84 3.74 1.08 -10.62
N ALA A 85 4.35 0.48 -11.63
CA ALA A 85 3.61 -0.13 -12.73
C ALA A 85 2.73 -1.28 -12.26
N ASN A 86 3.27 -2.12 -11.38
CA ASN A 86 2.51 -3.24 -10.81
C ASN A 86 1.34 -2.76 -9.96
N LEU A 87 1.56 -1.69 -9.18
CA LEU A 87 0.50 -1.11 -8.37
C LEU A 87 -0.57 -0.45 -9.23
N ALA A 88 -0.18 0.20 -10.31
CA ALA A 88 -1.14 0.81 -11.24
C ALA A 88 -2.02 -0.26 -11.88
N GLU A 89 -1.44 -1.40 -12.23
CA GLU A 89 -2.19 -2.51 -12.79
C GLU A 89 -3.15 -3.11 -11.75
N LEU A 90 -2.68 -3.27 -10.51
CA LEU A 90 -3.49 -3.81 -9.44
C LEU A 90 -4.70 -2.91 -9.11
N THR A 91 -4.48 -1.62 -9.06
CA THR A 91 -5.53 -0.66 -8.66
C THR A 91 -6.36 -0.16 -9.82
N GLY A 92 -5.88 -0.34 -11.04
CA GLY A 92 -6.57 0.19 -12.23
C GLY A 92 -6.56 1.70 -12.31
N THR A 93 -5.63 2.36 -11.61
CA THR A 93 -5.57 3.81 -11.57
C THR A 93 -4.13 4.28 -11.51
N ARG A 94 -3.93 5.58 -11.63
CA ARG A 94 -2.62 6.20 -11.52
C ARG A 94 -2.10 6.06 -10.10
N VAL A 95 -0.83 5.71 -9.96
CA VAL A 95 -0.20 5.51 -8.65
C VAL A 95 0.98 6.46 -8.50
N GLY A 96 0.99 7.20 -7.41
CA GLY A 96 2.15 7.95 -6.96
C GLY A 96 2.88 7.13 -5.91
N LEU A 97 4.15 6.88 -6.12
CA LEU A 97 4.97 6.11 -5.20
C LEU A 97 6.03 7.01 -4.57
N TYR A 98 6.04 7.04 -3.24
CA TYR A 98 6.98 7.85 -2.48
C TYR A 98 7.69 6.95 -1.48
N ILE A 99 9.00 7.11 -1.38
CA ILE A 99 9.85 6.25 -0.57
C ILE A 99 10.59 7.11 0.44
N PHE A 100 10.44 6.76 1.71
CA PHE A 100 11.05 7.51 2.82
C PHE A 100 11.99 6.61 3.58
N GLU A 101 13.15 7.14 3.92
CA GLU A 101 14.09 6.44 4.76
C GLU A 101 13.73 6.61 6.22
N VAL A 102 13.70 5.50 6.95
CA VAL A 102 13.54 5.50 8.39
C VAL A 102 14.85 5.04 9.00
N ARG A 103 15.45 5.92 9.80
CA ARG A 103 16.68 5.58 10.50
C ARG A 103 16.34 5.00 11.86
N GLY A 104 17.01 3.92 12.21
CA GLY A 104 16.82 3.32 13.50
C GLY A 104 17.37 4.22 14.61
N PRO A 105 16.92 3.96 15.84
CA PRO A 105 17.48 4.69 16.99
C PRO A 105 18.95 4.33 17.16
N ASN A 106 19.74 5.32 17.50
CA ASN A 106 21.17 5.13 17.79
C ASN A 106 21.44 5.41 19.24
#